data_f4e51bff32c4cfc1ae51826b339cc6cb
#
_entry.id   f4e51bff32c4cfc1ae51826b339cc6cb
#
_cell.length_a   1.000
_cell.length_b   1.000
_cell.length_c   1.000
_cell.angle_alpha   90.00
_cell.angle_beta   90.00
_cell.angle_gamma   90.00
#
_symmetry.space_group_name_H-M   'P 1'
#
loop_
_entity.id
_entity.type
_entity.pdbx_description
1 polymer ?
#
loop_
_entity_poly.entity_id
_entity_poly.type
_entity_poly.pdbx_seq_one_letter_code
_entity_poly.pdbx_strand_id
1 'polypeptide(L)'
;MRILKEFKITKIKFPKFKMEGLEKIEEVKIEPKTITEEKTDKRNYEVTTYKTIKEVFEKSIKLYENRPFILEKFNHKDEKFTEITYGQFGKDVIGLVTGLNKILKLKGKRVVIIGENTYYWYVSYMGMLCSDAIAVPVDKELPVNEIENVIKRAHASCVIYSRKKEEVIKKVKDNLPDVKYFVKMNSDDEVNQKDVGIEYIIEEGKSLLADGDNYYSNVNIDPEEFKLLIFTSGTTSQSKGVMICHRNLAENINAVSAYVKLTEQDRLFSVLPLHHTYESTIGFLVPMAVGASIAVCEGLKYIVPNLKETKPTAMLAVPLLIENLYKKINENIKKSKKDKIVKSMIHVTNALKGVNVDIKRKVFSEIYDNLGGNIKYIVSAAAPIDAKIGKWLQDIGIIFLQGYGLTETSPIAALTPEFDQKVGSAGRAVICAELKIDNPNENGEGEILIKSETLMLGYYENEKATKDVIEDGWFHSGDVGYLDEEGFLYITGRSKNVIVTQNGKNIYPEEIELLLGNIEEIKECMVYGKEVEGEKELIISVKVIPNLDKIQEKYGKDLNDEKIYNIIWEKIKEVNKKLTSDKAIKNLEIKKDEFEKTTTMKIKRYAEINKSNG
;
A
#
# COMPACT_ATOMS: atom_id res chain seq x y z
N MET A 1 17.79 -2.98 6.55
CA MET A 1 19.11 -2.47 6.10
C MET A 1 19.39 -2.65 4.61
N ARG A 2 18.93 -3.72 3.94
CA ARG A 2 19.07 -3.86 2.48
C ARG A 2 18.45 -2.70 1.68
N ILE A 3 17.28 -2.23 2.04
CA ILE A 3 16.55 -1.14 1.32
C ILE A 3 17.34 0.19 1.33
N LEU A 4 18.00 0.55 2.43
CA LEU A 4 18.70 1.85 2.56
C LEU A 4 20.02 1.94 1.79
N LYS A 5 20.74 0.82 1.59
CA LYS A 5 22.01 0.84 0.85
C LYS A 5 21.86 0.93 -0.66
N GLU A 6 20.69 0.62 -1.20
CA GLU A 6 20.47 0.42 -2.62
C GLU A 6 19.93 1.65 -3.38
N PHE A 7 19.46 2.71 -2.67
CA PHE A 7 19.04 3.95 -3.32
C PHE A 7 20.25 4.78 -3.82
N LYS A 8 20.68 4.55 -5.05
CA LYS A 8 21.68 5.40 -5.73
C LYS A 8 20.99 6.66 -6.30
N ILE A 9 20.78 7.67 -5.45
CA ILE A 9 20.32 8.98 -5.91
C ILE A 9 21.54 9.78 -6.37
N THR A 10 21.55 10.24 -7.63
CA THR A 10 22.62 11.06 -8.19
C THR A 10 22.67 12.46 -7.53
N LYS A 11 23.83 13.11 -7.59
CA LYS A 11 24.02 14.46 -7.04
C LYS A 11 22.99 15.43 -7.62
N ILE A 12 22.26 16.12 -6.74
CA ILE A 12 21.24 17.10 -7.13
C ILE A 12 21.94 18.41 -7.54
N LYS A 13 21.78 18.83 -8.82
CA LYS A 13 22.22 20.14 -9.34
C LYS A 13 20.96 21.01 -9.52
N PHE A 14 20.91 22.19 -8.92
CA PHE A 14 19.82 23.13 -9.15
C PHE A 14 20.19 24.14 -10.23
N PRO A 15 19.24 24.58 -11.07
CA PRO A 15 19.50 25.59 -12.07
C PRO A 15 20.03 26.86 -11.40
N LYS A 16 21.04 27.48 -11.99
CA LYS A 16 21.51 28.81 -11.57
C LYS A 16 20.46 29.84 -11.99
N PHE A 17 19.60 30.25 -11.07
CA PHE A 17 18.74 31.40 -11.25
C PHE A 17 19.58 32.67 -11.02
N LYS A 18 19.70 33.54 -12.03
CA LYS A 18 20.13 34.92 -11.82
C LYS A 18 18.98 35.67 -11.12
N MET A 19 19.25 36.16 -9.93
CA MET A 19 18.33 36.95 -9.10
C MET A 19 18.28 38.42 -9.55
N GLU A 20 18.45 38.72 -10.84
CA GLU A 20 18.25 40.07 -11.35
C GLU A 20 16.76 40.27 -11.70
N GLY A 21 16.04 41.01 -10.85
CA GLY A 21 14.67 41.43 -11.11
C GLY A 21 13.64 41.23 -9.99
N LEU A 22 14.01 40.75 -8.81
CA LEU A 22 13.05 40.50 -7.70
C LEU A 22 13.04 41.61 -6.62
N GLU A 23 13.67 42.76 -6.84
CA GLU A 23 13.77 43.85 -5.84
C GLU A 23 12.55 44.80 -5.79
N LYS A 24 11.52 44.61 -6.59
CA LYS A 24 10.30 45.41 -6.51
C LYS A 24 9.04 44.54 -6.63
N ILE A 25 8.64 43.93 -5.51
CA ILE A 25 7.25 43.53 -5.33
C ILE A 25 6.66 44.50 -4.29
N GLU A 26 6.01 45.55 -4.77
CA GLU A 26 5.14 46.39 -3.92
C GLU A 26 4.06 45.50 -3.31
N GLU A 27 3.74 45.73 -2.03
CA GLU A 27 2.62 45.10 -1.34
C GLU A 27 1.31 45.39 -2.09
N VAL A 28 0.83 44.38 -2.84
CA VAL A 28 -0.52 44.46 -3.40
C VAL A 28 -1.48 44.13 -2.26
N LYS A 29 -2.17 45.15 -1.74
CA LYS A 29 -3.31 44.98 -0.86
C LYS A 29 -4.41 44.27 -1.62
N ILE A 30 -4.61 43.00 -1.32
CA ILE A 30 -5.74 42.21 -1.83
C ILE A 30 -6.93 42.48 -0.90
N GLU A 31 -7.93 43.26 -1.38
CA GLU A 31 -9.20 43.31 -0.73
C GLU A 31 -9.90 41.94 -0.83
N PRO A 32 -10.49 41.43 0.27
CA PRO A 32 -11.19 40.15 0.23
C PRO A 32 -12.47 40.32 -0.61
N LYS A 33 -12.49 39.76 -1.82
CA LYS A 33 -13.73 39.54 -2.55
C LYS A 33 -14.57 38.54 -1.81
N THR A 34 -15.67 38.96 -1.24
CA THR A 34 -16.71 38.08 -0.71
C THR A 34 -17.34 37.33 -1.88
N ILE A 35 -16.88 36.11 -2.13
CA ILE A 35 -17.51 35.23 -3.11
C ILE A 35 -18.63 34.49 -2.37
N THR A 36 -19.85 35.03 -2.48
CA THR A 36 -21.10 34.28 -2.24
C THR A 36 -21.39 33.44 -3.47
N GLU A 37 -20.60 32.38 -3.70
CA GLU A 37 -21.00 31.31 -4.59
C GLU A 37 -21.68 30.24 -3.75
N GLU A 38 -22.92 29.89 -4.16
CA GLU A 38 -23.55 28.64 -3.75
C GLU A 38 -22.51 27.52 -3.94
N LYS A 39 -22.12 26.90 -2.86
CA LYS A 39 -21.24 25.74 -2.88
C LYS A 39 -21.99 24.60 -3.56
N THR A 40 -21.97 24.54 -4.88
CA THR A 40 -22.24 23.30 -5.59
C THR A 40 -21.20 22.31 -5.08
N ASP A 41 -21.64 21.17 -4.60
CA ASP A 41 -20.80 20.15 -3.96
C ASP A 41 -19.87 19.48 -5.00
N LYS A 42 -18.73 20.13 -5.30
CA LYS A 42 -17.70 19.63 -6.23
C LYS A 42 -16.75 18.66 -5.54
N ARG A 43 -17.27 17.76 -4.69
CA ARG A 43 -16.44 16.86 -3.90
C ARG A 43 -15.90 15.66 -4.67
N ASN A 44 -16.29 15.47 -5.94
CA ASN A 44 -15.84 14.35 -6.75
C ASN A 44 -15.83 14.66 -8.24
N TYR A 45 -15.09 13.83 -8.99
CA TYR A 45 -15.14 13.80 -10.45
C TYR A 45 -16.31 12.92 -10.92
N GLU A 46 -16.89 13.24 -12.08
CA GLU A 46 -17.78 12.32 -12.77
C GLU A 46 -16.98 11.11 -13.28
N VAL A 47 -17.48 9.91 -13.02
CA VAL A 47 -16.81 8.65 -13.37
C VAL A 47 -17.75 7.68 -14.07
N THR A 48 -17.19 6.81 -14.88
CA THR A 48 -17.90 5.62 -15.35
C THR A 48 -18.03 4.65 -14.19
N THR A 49 -19.25 4.26 -13.84
CA THR A 49 -19.50 3.23 -12.83
C THR A 49 -19.51 1.84 -13.42
N TYR A 50 -18.99 0.88 -12.66
CA TYR A 50 -18.95 -0.54 -12.99
C TYR A 50 -19.63 -1.34 -11.90
N LYS A 51 -20.19 -2.49 -12.27
CA LYS A 51 -20.78 -3.46 -11.33
C LYS A 51 -19.87 -4.67 -11.11
N THR A 52 -19.14 -5.07 -12.14
CA THR A 52 -18.25 -6.24 -12.09
C THR A 52 -16.87 -5.92 -12.66
N ILE A 53 -15.87 -6.70 -12.25
CA ILE A 53 -14.52 -6.58 -12.79
C ILE A 53 -14.44 -7.11 -14.23
N LYS A 54 -15.31 -8.05 -14.61
CA LYS A 54 -15.42 -8.50 -16.01
C LYS A 54 -15.84 -7.35 -16.91
N GLU A 55 -16.81 -6.51 -16.51
CA GLU A 55 -17.18 -5.29 -17.25
C GLU A 55 -16.00 -4.33 -17.41
N VAL A 56 -15.23 -4.10 -16.33
CA VAL A 56 -14.01 -3.27 -16.39
C VAL A 56 -13.04 -3.83 -17.41
N PHE A 57 -12.73 -5.12 -17.33
CA PHE A 57 -11.81 -5.79 -18.20
C PHE A 57 -12.24 -5.73 -19.68
N GLU A 58 -13.45 -6.18 -20.01
CA GLU A 58 -13.95 -6.24 -21.38
C GLU A 58 -14.04 -4.85 -22.04
N LYS A 59 -14.45 -3.84 -21.27
CA LYS A 59 -14.48 -2.46 -21.76
C LYS A 59 -13.08 -1.92 -22.00
N SER A 60 -12.15 -2.18 -21.07
CA SER A 60 -10.78 -1.66 -21.18
C SER A 60 -9.99 -2.27 -22.31
N ILE A 61 -10.03 -3.59 -22.51
CA ILE A 61 -9.33 -4.26 -23.62
C ILE A 61 -9.87 -3.84 -25.00
N LYS A 62 -11.13 -3.44 -25.08
CA LYS A 62 -11.74 -2.93 -26.31
C LYS A 62 -11.39 -1.47 -26.57
N LEU A 63 -11.48 -0.59 -25.54
CA LEU A 63 -11.26 0.84 -25.71
C LEU A 63 -9.78 1.19 -25.90
N TYR A 64 -8.90 0.43 -25.25
CA TYR A 64 -7.47 0.72 -25.18
C TYR A 64 -6.61 -0.34 -25.87
N GLU A 65 -7.18 -1.14 -26.78
CA GLU A 65 -6.58 -2.33 -27.39
C GLU A 65 -5.09 -2.18 -27.74
N ASN A 66 -4.74 -1.09 -28.42
CA ASN A 66 -3.39 -0.84 -28.93
C ASN A 66 -2.50 -0.03 -27.98
N ARG A 67 -2.98 0.32 -26.79
CA ARG A 67 -2.20 1.08 -25.82
C ARG A 67 -1.35 0.14 -24.96
N PRO A 68 -0.14 0.57 -24.54
CA PRO A 68 0.64 -0.15 -23.54
C PRO A 68 -0.16 -0.32 -22.25
N PHE A 69 -0.17 -1.52 -21.68
CA PHE A 69 -0.80 -1.81 -20.40
C PHE A 69 0.24 -2.22 -19.36
N ILE A 70 0.94 -3.33 -19.58
CA ILE A 70 1.97 -3.82 -18.65
C ILE A 70 3.34 -3.60 -19.28
N LEU A 71 4.25 -3.02 -18.50
CA LEU A 71 5.67 -2.89 -18.82
C LEU A 71 6.46 -3.78 -17.87
N GLU A 72 7.16 -4.78 -18.39
CA GLU A 72 7.96 -5.72 -17.57
C GLU A 72 9.29 -6.05 -18.25
N LYS A 73 10.31 -6.35 -17.44
CA LYS A 73 11.51 -7.06 -17.87
C LYS A 73 11.36 -8.53 -17.49
N PHE A 74 11.22 -9.41 -18.47
CA PHE A 74 11.08 -10.84 -18.23
C PHE A 74 12.36 -11.47 -17.68
N ASN A 75 13.51 -10.85 -17.99
CA ASN A 75 14.81 -11.20 -17.43
C ASN A 75 15.50 -9.94 -16.88
N HIS A 76 16.24 -10.06 -15.77
CA HIS A 76 17.07 -8.97 -15.24
C HIS A 76 18.20 -8.50 -16.17
N LYS A 77 18.45 -9.25 -17.25
CA LYS A 77 19.44 -8.89 -18.28
C LYS A 77 18.84 -8.08 -19.42
N ASP A 78 17.52 -7.95 -19.48
CA ASP A 78 16.86 -7.20 -20.52
C ASP A 78 17.25 -5.72 -20.41
N GLU A 79 17.70 -5.16 -21.53
CA GLU A 79 18.13 -3.76 -21.57
C GLU A 79 16.94 -2.80 -21.41
N LYS A 80 15.75 -3.21 -21.84
CA LYS A 80 14.53 -2.39 -21.86
C LYS A 80 13.33 -3.15 -21.34
N PHE A 81 12.35 -2.41 -20.85
CA PHE A 81 11.02 -2.95 -20.55
C PHE A 81 10.31 -3.36 -21.85
N THR A 82 9.71 -4.53 -21.83
CA THR A 82 8.77 -4.98 -22.87
C THR A 82 7.42 -4.38 -22.57
N GLU A 83 6.81 -3.76 -23.57
CA GLU A 83 5.46 -3.21 -23.47
C GLU A 83 4.44 -4.22 -24.02
N ILE A 84 3.51 -4.65 -23.17
CA ILE A 84 2.40 -5.52 -23.52
C ILE A 84 1.14 -4.67 -23.61
N THR A 85 0.42 -4.77 -24.73
CA THR A 85 -0.79 -3.98 -24.96
C THR A 85 -2.00 -4.54 -24.20
N TYR A 86 -3.04 -3.71 -24.02
CA TYR A 86 -4.34 -4.15 -23.50
C TYR A 86 -4.93 -5.31 -24.32
N GLY A 87 -4.82 -5.23 -25.65
CA GLY A 87 -5.30 -6.28 -26.56
C GLY A 87 -4.58 -7.61 -26.38
N GLN A 88 -3.23 -7.59 -26.22
CA GLN A 88 -2.47 -8.80 -25.96
C GLN A 88 -2.83 -9.39 -24.60
N PHE A 89 -2.87 -8.55 -23.56
CA PHE A 89 -3.30 -8.95 -22.21
C PHE A 89 -4.69 -9.59 -22.23
N GLY A 90 -5.64 -8.98 -22.99
CA GLY A 90 -6.99 -9.51 -23.15
C GLY A 90 -7.02 -10.91 -23.77
N LYS A 91 -6.25 -11.14 -24.83
CA LYS A 91 -6.15 -12.45 -25.49
C LYS A 91 -5.57 -13.51 -24.54
N ASP A 92 -4.56 -13.16 -23.75
CA ASP A 92 -3.91 -14.09 -22.84
C ASP A 92 -4.81 -14.43 -21.64
N VAL A 93 -5.54 -13.45 -21.09
CA VAL A 93 -6.53 -13.68 -20.02
C VAL A 93 -7.65 -14.61 -20.49
N ILE A 94 -8.25 -14.33 -21.65
CA ILE A 94 -9.35 -15.12 -22.19
C ILE A 94 -8.86 -16.53 -22.56
N GLY A 95 -7.66 -16.64 -23.13
CA GLY A 95 -7.00 -17.92 -23.41
C GLY A 95 -6.76 -18.73 -22.14
N LEU A 96 -6.20 -18.11 -21.10
CA LEU A 96 -5.99 -18.78 -19.80
C LEU A 96 -7.31 -19.32 -19.20
N VAL A 97 -8.37 -18.52 -19.20
CA VAL A 97 -9.68 -18.91 -18.66
C VAL A 97 -10.25 -20.10 -19.42
N THR A 98 -10.21 -20.06 -20.74
CA THR A 98 -10.73 -21.13 -21.60
C THR A 98 -9.94 -22.41 -21.44
N GLY A 99 -8.59 -22.32 -21.47
CA GLY A 99 -7.70 -23.46 -21.29
C GLY A 99 -7.81 -24.11 -19.92
N LEU A 100 -7.81 -23.32 -18.85
CA LEU A 100 -8.01 -23.83 -17.49
C LEU A 100 -9.38 -24.49 -17.31
N ASN A 101 -10.44 -23.93 -17.89
CA ASN A 101 -11.77 -24.55 -17.79
C ASN A 101 -11.83 -25.92 -18.47
N LYS A 102 -11.10 -26.11 -19.58
CA LYS A 102 -11.02 -27.42 -20.24
C LYS A 102 -10.49 -28.50 -19.29
N ILE A 103 -9.39 -28.22 -18.58
CA ILE A 103 -8.71 -29.21 -17.75
C ILE A 103 -9.30 -29.31 -16.34
N LEU A 104 -9.78 -28.21 -15.74
CA LEU A 104 -10.16 -28.14 -14.34
C LEU A 104 -11.67 -28.02 -14.09
N LYS A 105 -12.44 -27.47 -15.07
CA LYS A 105 -13.86 -27.07 -14.85
C LYS A 105 -13.96 -26.04 -13.74
N LEU A 106 -13.78 -24.77 -14.07
CA LEU A 106 -13.51 -23.68 -13.13
C LEU A 106 -14.64 -23.37 -12.16
N LYS A 107 -15.89 -23.73 -12.47
CA LYS A 107 -17.06 -23.37 -11.65
C LYS A 107 -16.88 -23.77 -10.18
N GLY A 108 -16.87 -22.77 -9.31
CA GLY A 108 -16.73 -22.93 -7.85
C GLY A 108 -15.36 -23.42 -7.39
N LYS A 109 -14.35 -23.51 -8.29
CA LYS A 109 -13.00 -23.90 -7.91
C LYS A 109 -12.22 -22.73 -7.34
N ARG A 110 -11.40 -22.99 -6.34
CA ARG A 110 -10.46 -22.02 -5.78
C ARG A 110 -9.09 -22.24 -6.38
N VAL A 111 -8.53 -21.14 -6.92
CA VAL A 111 -7.26 -21.14 -7.60
C VAL A 111 -6.29 -20.23 -6.82
N VAL A 112 -5.29 -20.83 -6.22
CA VAL A 112 -4.22 -20.10 -5.51
C VAL A 112 -3.29 -19.47 -6.52
N ILE A 113 -2.90 -18.20 -6.28
CA ILE A 113 -1.92 -17.47 -7.07
C ILE A 113 -0.81 -17.02 -6.12
N ILE A 114 0.42 -17.52 -6.33
CA ILE A 114 1.57 -17.20 -5.46
C ILE A 114 2.81 -16.87 -6.30
N GLY A 115 3.38 -15.69 -6.08
CA GLY A 115 4.59 -15.28 -6.80
C GLY A 115 4.90 -13.79 -6.68
N GLU A 116 5.94 -13.39 -7.39
CA GLU A 116 6.32 -12.00 -7.59
C GLU A 116 5.32 -11.29 -8.51
N ASN A 117 5.35 -9.94 -8.47
CA ASN A 117 4.65 -9.14 -9.45
C ASN A 117 5.26 -9.42 -10.83
N THR A 118 4.53 -10.14 -11.67
CA THR A 118 4.91 -10.49 -13.04
C THR A 118 3.69 -10.47 -13.95
N TYR A 119 3.90 -10.36 -15.25
CA TYR A 119 2.84 -10.39 -16.25
C TYR A 119 1.84 -11.52 -16.02
N TYR A 120 2.35 -12.74 -15.82
CA TYR A 120 1.47 -13.90 -15.62
C TYR A 120 0.75 -13.92 -14.27
N TRP A 121 1.22 -13.15 -13.28
CA TRP A 121 0.45 -12.92 -12.06
C TRP A 121 -0.80 -12.08 -12.37
N TYR A 122 -0.65 -10.98 -13.13
CA TYR A 122 -1.79 -10.15 -13.57
C TYR A 122 -2.77 -10.94 -14.45
N VAL A 123 -2.26 -11.72 -15.40
CA VAL A 123 -3.08 -12.59 -16.27
C VAL A 123 -3.86 -13.61 -15.44
N SER A 124 -3.20 -14.27 -14.47
CA SER A 124 -3.84 -15.26 -13.59
C SER A 124 -4.93 -14.64 -12.73
N TYR A 125 -4.64 -13.52 -12.07
CA TYR A 125 -5.59 -12.86 -11.19
C TYR A 125 -6.81 -12.35 -11.96
N MET A 126 -6.59 -11.66 -13.07
CA MET A 126 -7.69 -11.21 -13.94
C MET A 126 -8.49 -12.37 -14.53
N GLY A 127 -7.82 -13.42 -14.94
CA GLY A 127 -8.48 -14.64 -15.46
C GLY A 127 -9.44 -15.24 -14.42
N MET A 128 -9.01 -15.34 -13.17
CA MET A 128 -9.89 -15.85 -12.11
C MET A 128 -11.05 -14.89 -11.82
N LEU A 129 -10.82 -13.58 -11.81
CA LEU A 129 -11.90 -12.60 -11.65
C LEU A 129 -12.91 -12.62 -12.83
N CYS A 130 -12.49 -12.98 -14.03
CA CYS A 130 -13.35 -13.05 -15.23
C CYS A 130 -13.92 -14.44 -15.52
N SER A 131 -13.80 -15.41 -14.60
CA SER A 131 -14.26 -16.80 -14.76
C SER A 131 -15.26 -17.20 -13.65
N ASP A 132 -15.70 -18.44 -13.63
CA ASP A 132 -16.49 -19.02 -12.53
C ASP A 132 -15.64 -19.48 -11.35
N ALA A 133 -14.31 -19.25 -11.36
CA ALA A 133 -13.42 -19.63 -10.27
C ALA A 133 -13.33 -18.52 -9.20
N ILE A 134 -12.80 -18.88 -8.03
CA ILE A 134 -12.48 -17.97 -6.93
C ILE A 134 -10.96 -17.80 -6.87
N ALA A 135 -10.49 -16.55 -6.95
CA ALA A 135 -9.08 -16.22 -6.80
C ALA A 135 -8.63 -16.29 -5.34
N VAL A 136 -7.45 -16.86 -5.09
CA VAL A 136 -6.84 -16.91 -3.76
C VAL A 136 -5.38 -16.43 -3.87
N PRO A 137 -5.14 -15.12 -3.89
CA PRO A 137 -3.79 -14.59 -3.88
C PRO A 137 -3.13 -14.86 -2.52
N VAL A 138 -1.91 -15.41 -2.56
CA VAL A 138 -1.17 -15.84 -1.37
C VAL A 138 0.14 -15.07 -1.28
N ASP A 139 0.46 -14.65 -0.07
CA ASP A 139 1.73 -14.00 0.21
C ASP A 139 2.91 -14.95 -0.02
N LYS A 140 3.77 -14.56 -0.94
CA LYS A 140 4.96 -15.33 -1.31
C LYS A 140 6.03 -15.39 -0.21
N GLU A 141 6.00 -14.49 0.76
CA GLU A 141 6.98 -14.42 1.85
C GLU A 141 6.58 -15.27 3.06
N LEU A 142 5.42 -15.91 3.04
CA LEU A 142 5.01 -16.82 4.11
C LEU A 142 6.00 -18.01 4.23
N PRO A 143 6.21 -18.54 5.45
CA PRO A 143 6.89 -19.80 5.66
C PRO A 143 6.23 -20.96 4.91
N VAL A 144 6.99 -21.97 4.55
CA VAL A 144 6.52 -23.13 3.76
C VAL A 144 5.30 -23.81 4.37
N ASN A 145 5.31 -24.02 5.68
CA ASN A 145 4.18 -24.59 6.42
C ASN A 145 2.93 -23.72 6.40
N GLU A 146 3.07 -22.40 6.40
CA GLU A 146 1.93 -21.48 6.31
C GLU A 146 1.36 -21.44 4.88
N ILE A 147 2.20 -21.50 3.85
CA ILE A 147 1.76 -21.63 2.46
C ILE A 147 0.93 -22.92 2.29
N GLU A 148 1.42 -24.05 2.81
CA GLU A 148 0.69 -25.33 2.79
C GLU A 148 -0.66 -25.20 3.51
N ASN A 149 -0.66 -24.62 4.72
CA ASN A 149 -1.85 -24.40 5.51
C ASN A 149 -2.89 -23.52 4.79
N VAL A 150 -2.48 -22.42 4.17
CA VAL A 150 -3.38 -21.55 3.40
C VAL A 150 -3.97 -22.28 2.20
N ILE A 151 -3.18 -23.05 1.44
CA ILE A 151 -3.67 -23.84 0.30
C ILE A 151 -4.72 -24.86 0.73
N LYS A 152 -4.48 -25.57 1.85
CA LYS A 152 -5.44 -26.52 2.43
C LYS A 152 -6.72 -25.84 2.88
N ARG A 153 -6.62 -24.79 3.68
CA ARG A 153 -7.77 -24.03 4.21
C ARG A 153 -8.58 -23.35 3.12
N ALA A 154 -7.95 -22.95 2.03
CA ALA A 154 -8.64 -22.44 0.87
C ALA A 154 -9.39 -23.56 0.10
N HIS A 155 -9.18 -24.84 0.40
CA HIS A 155 -9.65 -25.98 -0.41
C HIS A 155 -9.30 -25.78 -1.88
N ALA A 156 -8.04 -25.40 -2.15
CA ALA A 156 -7.59 -25.05 -3.50
C ALA A 156 -7.59 -26.26 -4.43
N SER A 157 -8.11 -26.10 -5.63
CA SER A 157 -8.09 -27.11 -6.68
C SER A 157 -6.93 -26.96 -7.65
N CYS A 158 -6.33 -25.76 -7.69
CA CYS A 158 -5.20 -25.42 -8.56
C CYS A 158 -4.30 -24.41 -7.85
N VAL A 159 -2.99 -24.50 -8.11
CA VAL A 159 -1.99 -23.55 -7.63
C VAL A 159 -1.21 -23.03 -8.82
N ILE A 160 -1.32 -21.73 -9.10
CA ILE A 160 -0.53 -21.01 -10.11
C ILE A 160 0.64 -20.34 -9.36
N TYR A 161 1.88 -20.64 -9.74
CA TYR A 161 3.04 -20.20 -8.99
C TYR A 161 4.17 -19.66 -9.86
N SER A 162 4.92 -18.68 -9.35
CA SER A 162 6.10 -18.15 -10.05
C SER A 162 7.27 -19.13 -10.00
N ARG A 163 8.16 -19.05 -11.00
CA ARG A 163 9.39 -19.86 -11.06
C ARG A 163 10.20 -19.80 -9.77
N LYS A 164 10.25 -18.66 -9.08
CA LYS A 164 10.97 -18.52 -7.81
C LYS A 164 10.33 -19.29 -6.65
N LYS A 165 9.07 -19.71 -6.78
CA LYS A 165 8.37 -20.50 -5.77
C LYS A 165 8.38 -22.01 -6.06
N GLU A 166 9.01 -22.45 -7.14
CA GLU A 166 9.07 -23.86 -7.55
C GLU A 166 9.57 -24.77 -6.42
N GLU A 167 10.67 -24.39 -5.74
CA GLU A 167 11.22 -25.20 -4.64
C GLU A 167 10.30 -25.26 -3.39
N VAL A 168 9.52 -24.20 -3.16
CA VAL A 168 8.51 -24.19 -2.10
C VAL A 168 7.36 -25.14 -2.45
N ILE A 169 6.86 -25.05 -3.69
CA ILE A 169 5.76 -25.89 -4.17
C ILE A 169 6.15 -27.37 -4.19
N LYS A 170 7.37 -27.71 -4.63
CA LYS A 170 7.88 -29.10 -4.57
C LYS A 170 7.82 -29.68 -3.15
N LYS A 171 8.10 -28.88 -2.11
CA LYS A 171 8.09 -29.34 -0.70
C LYS A 171 6.69 -29.61 -0.18
N VAL A 172 5.66 -28.90 -0.66
CA VAL A 172 4.29 -29.02 -0.13
C VAL A 172 3.38 -29.86 -1.02
N LYS A 173 3.75 -30.09 -2.27
CA LYS A 173 2.93 -30.71 -3.32
C LYS A 173 2.33 -32.06 -2.89
N ASP A 174 3.15 -32.93 -2.30
CA ASP A 174 2.73 -34.28 -1.89
C ASP A 174 1.74 -34.24 -0.72
N ASN A 175 1.73 -33.15 0.07
CA ASN A 175 0.80 -32.91 1.16
C ASN A 175 -0.53 -32.29 0.73
N LEU A 176 -0.72 -32.05 -0.59
CA LEU A 176 -1.87 -31.34 -1.17
C LEU A 176 -2.64 -32.26 -2.17
N PRO A 177 -3.27 -33.35 -1.70
CA PRO A 177 -3.94 -34.33 -2.56
C PRO A 177 -5.10 -33.73 -3.36
N ASP A 178 -5.80 -32.73 -2.81
CA ASP A 178 -6.97 -32.08 -3.43
C ASP A 178 -6.59 -31.14 -4.57
N VAL A 179 -5.33 -30.69 -4.62
CA VAL A 179 -4.81 -29.87 -5.73
C VAL A 179 -4.62 -30.78 -6.97
N LYS A 180 -5.37 -30.46 -8.01
CA LYS A 180 -5.35 -31.22 -9.27
C LYS A 180 -4.24 -30.77 -10.20
N TYR A 181 -3.94 -29.47 -10.25
CA TYR A 181 -2.94 -28.90 -11.13
C TYR A 181 -2.06 -27.89 -10.42
N PHE A 182 -0.77 -27.93 -10.75
CA PHE A 182 0.26 -26.98 -10.37
C PHE A 182 0.74 -26.27 -11.64
N VAL A 183 0.35 -25.01 -11.80
CA VAL A 183 0.60 -24.23 -13.01
C VAL A 183 1.80 -23.31 -12.79
N LYS A 184 2.87 -23.52 -13.57
CA LYS A 184 4.09 -22.75 -13.44
C LYS A 184 4.04 -21.51 -14.36
N MET A 185 4.21 -20.32 -13.80
CA MET A 185 4.33 -19.09 -14.57
C MET A 185 5.65 -19.06 -15.36
N ASN A 186 5.68 -18.35 -16.49
CA ASN A 186 6.83 -18.27 -17.40
C ASN A 186 7.32 -19.67 -17.84
N SER A 187 6.40 -20.51 -18.26
CA SER A 187 6.67 -21.86 -18.74
C SER A 187 5.63 -22.28 -19.78
N ASP A 188 6.13 -22.90 -20.84
CA ASP A 188 5.37 -23.54 -21.92
C ASP A 188 5.30 -25.07 -21.78
N ASP A 189 5.74 -25.60 -20.62
CA ASP A 189 5.73 -27.03 -20.35
C ASP A 189 4.32 -27.62 -20.56
N GLU A 190 4.21 -28.68 -21.35
CA GLU A 190 2.95 -29.43 -21.55
C GLU A 190 2.51 -30.13 -20.26
N VAL A 191 1.26 -30.61 -20.25
CA VAL A 191 0.72 -31.32 -19.08
C VAL A 191 1.52 -32.59 -18.80
N ASN A 192 2.16 -32.64 -17.64
CA ASN A 192 2.86 -33.80 -17.12
C ASN A 192 2.32 -34.14 -15.73
N GLN A 193 1.47 -35.18 -15.64
CA GLN A 193 0.72 -35.52 -14.43
C GLN A 193 -0.12 -34.32 -13.90
N LYS A 194 0.34 -33.66 -12.83
CA LYS A 194 -0.31 -32.48 -12.24
C LYS A 194 0.41 -31.17 -12.60
N ASP A 195 1.55 -31.19 -13.26
CA ASP A 195 2.33 -30.00 -13.60
C ASP A 195 2.04 -29.55 -15.02
N VAL A 196 1.99 -28.23 -15.23
CA VAL A 196 1.75 -27.62 -16.53
C VAL A 196 2.26 -26.18 -16.56
N GLY A 197 2.74 -25.73 -17.72
CA GLY A 197 3.11 -24.35 -17.98
C GLY A 197 1.90 -23.46 -18.25
N ILE A 198 1.94 -22.22 -17.75
CA ILE A 198 0.84 -21.27 -17.97
C ILE A 198 0.70 -20.89 -19.46
N GLU A 199 1.84 -20.77 -20.17
CA GLU A 199 1.85 -20.41 -21.58
C GLU A 199 1.21 -21.49 -22.43
N TYR A 200 1.49 -22.78 -22.13
CA TYR A 200 0.81 -23.90 -22.77
C TYR A 200 -0.72 -23.82 -22.60
N ILE A 201 -1.21 -23.54 -21.38
CA ILE A 201 -2.65 -23.42 -21.12
C ILE A 201 -3.26 -22.26 -21.90
N ILE A 202 -2.56 -21.12 -21.97
CA ILE A 202 -3.01 -19.94 -22.73
C ILE A 202 -3.16 -20.27 -24.22
N GLU A 203 -2.15 -20.91 -24.81
CA GLU A 203 -2.18 -21.25 -26.24
C GLU A 203 -3.23 -22.32 -26.58
N GLU A 204 -3.38 -23.35 -25.72
CA GLU A 204 -4.48 -24.32 -25.85
C GLU A 204 -5.85 -23.63 -25.78
N GLY A 205 -6.01 -22.68 -24.84
CA GLY A 205 -7.25 -21.91 -24.74
C GLY A 205 -7.53 -21.04 -25.95
N LYS A 206 -6.51 -20.41 -26.54
CA LYS A 206 -6.63 -19.66 -27.80
C LYS A 206 -7.02 -20.56 -28.96
N SER A 207 -6.47 -21.77 -29.04
CA SER A 207 -6.84 -22.76 -30.05
C SER A 207 -8.30 -23.16 -29.91
N LEU A 208 -8.76 -23.46 -28.69
CA LEU A 208 -10.16 -23.78 -28.42
C LEU A 208 -11.12 -22.67 -28.83
N LEU A 209 -10.76 -21.40 -28.54
CA LEU A 209 -11.55 -20.23 -28.96
C LEU A 209 -11.63 -20.13 -30.49
N ALA A 210 -10.53 -20.40 -31.20
CA ALA A 210 -10.50 -20.45 -32.67
C ALA A 210 -11.39 -21.57 -33.24
N ASP A 211 -11.51 -22.68 -32.51
CA ASP A 211 -12.38 -23.82 -32.81
C ASP A 211 -13.86 -23.61 -32.40
N GLY A 212 -14.18 -22.42 -31.83
CA GLY A 212 -15.55 -22.04 -31.50
C GLY A 212 -15.97 -22.31 -30.06
N ASP A 213 -15.03 -22.56 -29.12
CA ASP A 213 -15.35 -22.63 -27.70
C ASP A 213 -15.91 -21.28 -27.24
N ASN A 214 -17.00 -21.31 -26.47
CA ASN A 214 -17.72 -20.14 -26.02
C ASN A 214 -17.83 -20.06 -24.48
N TYR A 215 -17.03 -20.82 -23.75
CA TYR A 215 -17.08 -20.84 -22.28
C TYR A 215 -16.93 -19.43 -21.71
N TYR A 216 -15.87 -18.71 -22.08
CA TYR A 216 -15.59 -17.37 -21.53
C TYR A 216 -16.77 -16.39 -21.77
N SER A 217 -17.32 -16.38 -22.99
CA SER A 217 -18.43 -15.49 -23.35
C SER A 217 -19.72 -15.81 -22.60
N ASN A 218 -19.91 -17.08 -22.19
CA ASN A 218 -21.07 -17.54 -21.43
C ASN A 218 -20.92 -17.39 -19.91
N VAL A 219 -19.73 -17.01 -19.41
CA VAL A 219 -19.55 -16.72 -17.97
C VAL A 219 -20.36 -15.49 -17.60
N ASN A 220 -21.42 -15.71 -16.81
CA ASN A 220 -22.22 -14.64 -16.22
C ASN A 220 -21.86 -14.46 -14.74
N ILE A 221 -21.48 -13.25 -14.37
CA ILE A 221 -20.99 -12.95 -13.02
C ILE A 221 -22.05 -12.18 -12.26
N ASP A 222 -22.48 -12.72 -11.13
CA ASP A 222 -23.26 -11.99 -10.14
C ASP A 222 -22.31 -11.07 -9.34
N PRO A 223 -22.55 -9.75 -9.29
CA PRO A 223 -21.74 -8.81 -8.50
C PRO A 223 -21.59 -9.19 -7.03
N GLU A 224 -22.56 -9.87 -6.45
CA GLU A 224 -22.58 -10.29 -5.04
C GLU A 224 -21.93 -11.65 -4.78
N GLU A 225 -21.60 -12.40 -5.84
CA GLU A 225 -21.01 -13.72 -5.68
C GLU A 225 -19.59 -13.65 -5.10
N PHE A 226 -19.28 -14.54 -4.15
CA PHE A 226 -17.95 -14.72 -3.58
C PHE A 226 -16.90 -15.03 -4.65
N LYS A 227 -15.87 -14.18 -4.77
CA LYS A 227 -14.94 -14.21 -5.90
C LYS A 227 -13.47 -14.19 -5.54
N LEU A 228 -13.14 -13.60 -4.41
CA LEU A 228 -11.78 -13.39 -3.98
C LEU A 228 -11.64 -13.75 -2.50
N LEU A 229 -10.67 -14.61 -2.18
CA LEU A 229 -10.35 -15.02 -0.82
C LEU A 229 -8.95 -14.57 -0.44
N ILE A 230 -8.84 -13.68 0.53
CA ILE A 230 -7.55 -13.16 1.00
C ILE A 230 -7.33 -13.52 2.47
N PHE A 231 -6.26 -14.26 2.75
CA PHE A 231 -5.88 -14.56 4.12
C PHE A 231 -5.05 -13.42 4.71
N THR A 232 -5.56 -12.82 5.79
CA THR A 232 -4.86 -11.75 6.50
C THR A 232 -4.10 -12.33 7.69
N SER A 233 -2.88 -11.83 7.93
CA SER A 233 -2.14 -12.10 9.16
C SER A 233 -2.84 -11.36 10.31
N GLY A 234 -3.80 -12.00 10.96
CA GLY A 234 -4.47 -11.45 12.14
C GLY A 234 -3.48 -11.24 13.30
N THR A 235 -3.86 -10.37 14.24
CA THR A 235 -3.15 -10.20 15.53
C THR A 235 -3.29 -11.44 16.44
N THR A 236 -4.13 -12.43 16.04
CA THR A 236 -4.36 -13.71 16.70
C THR A 236 -3.57 -14.82 15.98
N SER A 237 -3.37 -15.96 16.62
CA SER A 237 -2.53 -17.07 16.17
C SER A 237 -2.89 -17.68 14.81
N GLN A 238 -4.06 -17.40 14.24
CA GLN A 238 -4.47 -17.90 12.91
C GLN A 238 -4.94 -16.77 12.01
N SER A 239 -4.46 -16.79 10.74
CA SER A 239 -4.93 -15.89 9.69
C SER A 239 -6.42 -16.08 9.39
N LYS A 240 -7.16 -14.99 9.16
CA LYS A 240 -8.57 -15.04 8.76
C LYS A 240 -8.68 -14.90 7.25
N GLY A 241 -9.56 -15.67 6.62
CA GLY A 241 -9.86 -15.54 5.19
C GLY A 241 -10.96 -14.52 4.97
N VAL A 242 -10.67 -13.42 4.30
CA VAL A 242 -11.64 -12.36 3.95
C VAL A 242 -12.28 -12.70 2.62
N MET A 243 -13.61 -12.77 2.57
CA MET A 243 -14.39 -13.04 1.35
C MET A 243 -14.83 -11.74 0.70
N ILE A 244 -14.47 -11.56 -0.56
CA ILE A 244 -14.73 -10.34 -1.35
C ILE A 244 -15.51 -10.73 -2.61
N CYS A 245 -16.48 -9.90 -3.01
CA CYS A 245 -17.25 -10.04 -4.25
C CYS A 245 -16.86 -8.99 -5.30
N HIS A 246 -17.46 -9.08 -6.49
CA HIS A 246 -17.20 -8.13 -7.58
C HIS A 246 -17.64 -6.71 -7.22
N ARG A 247 -18.82 -6.54 -6.57
CA ARG A 247 -19.30 -5.23 -6.13
C ARG A 247 -18.27 -4.53 -5.25
N ASN A 248 -17.67 -5.23 -4.30
CA ASN A 248 -16.66 -4.63 -3.41
C ASN A 248 -15.48 -4.04 -4.17
N LEU A 249 -14.97 -4.75 -5.18
CA LEU A 249 -13.85 -4.30 -6.01
C LEU A 249 -14.27 -3.17 -6.97
N ALA A 250 -15.45 -3.29 -7.60
CA ALA A 250 -15.96 -2.30 -8.54
C ALA A 250 -16.24 -0.95 -7.85
N GLU A 251 -16.84 -0.98 -6.66
CA GLU A 251 -17.09 0.23 -5.87
C GLU A 251 -15.80 0.90 -5.41
N ASN A 252 -14.72 0.15 -5.14
CA ASN A 252 -13.40 0.74 -4.91
C ASN A 252 -12.86 1.48 -6.15
N ILE A 253 -13.04 0.90 -7.35
CA ILE A 253 -12.64 1.54 -8.61
C ILE A 253 -13.44 2.84 -8.80
N ASN A 254 -14.77 2.78 -8.64
CA ASN A 254 -15.68 3.92 -8.76
C ASN A 254 -15.27 5.03 -7.78
N ALA A 255 -15.05 4.67 -6.51
CA ALA A 255 -14.71 5.60 -5.44
C ALA A 255 -13.36 6.30 -5.62
N VAL A 256 -12.32 5.56 -5.99
CA VAL A 256 -10.99 6.13 -6.22
C VAL A 256 -10.99 7.04 -7.44
N SER A 257 -11.63 6.62 -8.52
CA SER A 257 -11.75 7.43 -9.75
C SER A 257 -12.52 8.73 -9.53
N ALA A 258 -13.46 8.75 -8.58
CA ALA A 258 -14.16 9.97 -8.19
C ALA A 258 -13.26 10.97 -7.43
N TYR A 259 -12.24 10.51 -6.72
CA TYR A 259 -11.37 11.35 -5.89
C TYR A 259 -10.02 11.68 -6.53
N VAL A 260 -9.55 10.88 -7.48
CA VAL A 260 -8.25 11.02 -8.14
C VAL A 260 -8.41 10.89 -9.64
N LYS A 261 -8.03 11.92 -10.37
CA LYS A 261 -8.16 11.96 -11.83
C LYS A 261 -6.97 11.32 -12.52
N LEU A 262 -7.03 9.99 -12.66
CA LEU A 262 -6.14 9.25 -13.55
C LEU A 262 -6.73 9.17 -14.96
N THR A 263 -5.86 9.10 -15.96
CA THR A 263 -6.21 9.03 -17.37
C THR A 263 -5.37 7.98 -18.09
N GLU A 264 -5.69 7.71 -19.33
CA GLU A 264 -4.91 6.81 -20.19
C GLU A 264 -3.49 7.32 -20.51
N GLN A 265 -3.13 8.54 -20.12
CA GLN A 265 -1.77 9.09 -20.22
C GLN A 265 -0.92 8.77 -19.00
N ASP A 266 -1.54 8.28 -17.93
CA ASP A 266 -0.85 7.99 -16.69
C ASP A 266 -0.16 6.62 -16.72
N ARG A 267 0.87 6.48 -15.89
CA ARG A 267 1.61 5.24 -15.67
C ARG A 267 1.83 5.04 -14.19
N LEU A 268 1.36 3.91 -13.68
CA LEU A 268 1.60 3.51 -12.30
C LEU A 268 2.90 2.72 -12.18
N PHE A 269 3.60 2.92 -11.07
CA PHE A 269 4.77 2.12 -10.70
C PHE A 269 4.37 1.06 -9.68
N SER A 270 4.31 -0.21 -10.11
CA SER A 270 3.93 -1.34 -9.28
C SER A 270 5.12 -1.87 -8.50
N VAL A 271 5.15 -1.61 -7.19
CA VAL A 271 6.24 -1.99 -6.28
C VAL A 271 5.75 -2.73 -5.04
N LEU A 272 4.48 -2.58 -4.69
CA LEU A 272 3.87 -3.28 -3.57
C LEU A 272 3.43 -4.70 -3.98
N PRO A 273 3.32 -5.65 -3.03
CA PRO A 273 2.92 -7.01 -3.37
C PRO A 273 1.47 -7.10 -3.86
N LEU A 274 1.25 -7.73 -5.01
CA LEU A 274 -0.07 -7.86 -5.66
C LEU A 274 -1.07 -8.73 -4.88
N HIS A 275 -0.64 -9.58 -3.96
CA HIS A 275 -1.55 -10.35 -3.12
C HIS A 275 -2.30 -9.47 -2.10
N HIS A 276 -1.87 -8.23 -1.86
CA HIS A 276 -2.59 -7.26 -1.05
C HIS A 276 -3.58 -6.46 -1.89
N THR A 277 -4.80 -6.26 -1.36
CA THR A 277 -5.87 -5.49 -2.03
C THR A 277 -5.43 -4.07 -2.39
N TYR A 278 -4.54 -3.46 -1.61
CA TYR A 278 -4.04 -2.12 -1.92
C TYR A 278 -3.34 -2.07 -3.29
N GLU A 279 -2.49 -3.04 -3.60
CA GLU A 279 -1.83 -3.09 -4.92
C GLU A 279 -2.76 -3.69 -5.97
N SER A 280 -3.44 -4.82 -5.68
CA SER A 280 -4.25 -5.49 -6.71
C SER A 280 -5.51 -4.71 -7.10
N THR A 281 -6.11 -3.93 -6.18
CA THR A 281 -7.28 -3.11 -6.53
C THR A 281 -6.86 -1.72 -7.01
N ILE A 282 -6.07 -0.98 -6.21
CA ILE A 282 -5.76 0.42 -6.53
C ILE A 282 -4.59 0.51 -7.52
N GLY A 283 -3.59 -0.36 -7.43
CA GLY A 283 -2.42 -0.37 -8.30
C GLY A 283 -2.63 -1.10 -9.63
N PHE A 284 -3.67 -1.95 -9.74
CA PHE A 284 -3.93 -2.71 -10.95
C PHE A 284 -5.33 -2.45 -11.55
N LEU A 285 -6.42 -2.67 -10.79
CA LEU A 285 -7.76 -2.55 -11.37
C LEU A 285 -8.16 -1.11 -11.70
N VAL A 286 -7.75 -0.13 -10.87
CA VAL A 286 -8.02 1.29 -11.14
C VAL A 286 -7.31 1.78 -12.41
N PRO A 287 -5.98 1.57 -12.60
CA PRO A 287 -5.31 1.89 -13.86
C PRO A 287 -5.95 1.25 -15.08
N MET A 288 -6.34 -0.03 -14.96
CA MET A 288 -7.03 -0.73 -16.05
C MET A 288 -8.32 -0.02 -16.45
N ALA A 289 -9.14 0.39 -15.50
CA ALA A 289 -10.43 1.02 -15.76
C ALA A 289 -10.33 2.34 -16.54
N VAL A 290 -9.19 3.04 -16.41
CA VAL A 290 -8.95 4.34 -17.05
C VAL A 290 -7.99 4.29 -18.24
N GLY A 291 -7.49 3.11 -18.62
CA GLY A 291 -6.57 2.93 -19.76
C GLY A 291 -5.11 3.30 -19.47
N ALA A 292 -4.75 3.48 -18.20
CA ALA A 292 -3.39 3.79 -17.78
C ALA A 292 -2.47 2.55 -17.87
N SER A 293 -1.16 2.76 -17.99
CA SER A 293 -0.17 1.69 -18.01
C SER A 293 0.43 1.41 -16.63
N ILE A 294 1.00 0.22 -16.46
CA ILE A 294 1.63 -0.22 -15.21
C ILE A 294 3.06 -0.66 -15.51
N ALA A 295 4.03 -0.06 -14.82
CA ALA A 295 5.43 -0.46 -14.88
C ALA A 295 5.77 -1.35 -13.68
N VAL A 296 6.13 -2.59 -13.93
CA VAL A 296 6.43 -3.60 -12.90
C VAL A 296 7.85 -3.43 -12.40
N CYS A 297 8.02 -3.19 -11.11
CA CYS A 297 9.34 -3.05 -10.50
C CYS A 297 10.04 -4.41 -10.38
N GLU A 298 11.28 -4.52 -10.85
CA GLU A 298 12.10 -5.74 -10.76
C GLU A 298 12.47 -6.15 -9.32
N GLY A 299 12.15 -5.30 -8.33
CA GLY A 299 12.42 -5.50 -6.92
C GLY A 299 12.98 -4.27 -6.23
N LEU A 300 13.02 -4.29 -4.90
CA LEU A 300 13.34 -3.11 -4.08
C LEU A 300 14.66 -2.41 -4.45
N LYS A 301 15.69 -3.15 -4.84
CA LYS A 301 16.99 -2.59 -5.26
C LYS A 301 16.95 -1.88 -6.61
N TYR A 302 15.93 -2.14 -7.42
CA TYR A 302 15.78 -1.57 -8.75
C TYR A 302 14.79 -0.39 -8.80
N ILE A 303 14.20 0.02 -7.67
CA ILE A 303 13.20 1.10 -7.63
C ILE A 303 13.67 2.34 -8.37
N VAL A 304 14.83 2.92 -8.01
CA VAL A 304 15.31 4.16 -8.65
C VAL A 304 15.70 3.97 -10.12
N PRO A 305 16.45 2.93 -10.53
CA PRO A 305 16.67 2.64 -11.93
C PRO A 305 15.38 2.49 -12.73
N ASN A 306 14.43 1.69 -12.23
CA ASN A 306 13.17 1.45 -12.93
C ASN A 306 12.27 2.70 -13.00
N LEU A 307 12.24 3.54 -11.95
CA LEU A 307 11.56 4.85 -12.00
C LEU A 307 12.10 5.72 -13.14
N LYS A 308 13.44 5.78 -13.30
CA LYS A 308 14.07 6.57 -14.36
C LYS A 308 13.82 6.03 -15.76
N GLU A 309 13.77 4.72 -15.90
CA GLU A 309 13.56 4.06 -17.18
C GLU A 309 12.09 4.14 -17.60
N THR A 310 11.16 3.87 -16.70
CA THR A 310 9.72 3.79 -17.01
C THR A 310 8.98 5.10 -16.87
N LYS A 311 9.54 6.09 -16.17
CA LYS A 311 9.03 7.46 -15.99
C LYS A 311 7.55 7.48 -15.56
N PRO A 312 7.16 6.82 -14.46
CA PRO A 312 5.78 6.75 -14.03
C PRO A 312 5.26 8.12 -13.59
N THR A 313 3.93 8.28 -13.63
CA THR A 313 3.21 9.47 -13.15
C THR A 313 2.64 9.27 -11.75
N ALA A 314 2.43 8.02 -11.34
CA ALA A 314 1.85 7.69 -10.05
C ALA A 314 2.57 6.51 -9.38
N MET A 315 2.61 6.52 -8.05
CA MET A 315 3.17 5.43 -7.25
C MET A 315 2.35 5.22 -5.99
N LEU A 316 1.94 3.97 -5.74
CA LEU A 316 1.46 3.55 -4.44
C LEU A 316 2.65 3.18 -3.56
N ALA A 317 2.63 3.61 -2.31
CA ALA A 317 3.72 3.35 -1.41
C ALA A 317 3.23 3.18 0.04
N VAL A 318 3.99 2.43 0.82
CA VAL A 318 3.85 2.41 2.28
C VAL A 318 4.72 3.51 2.90
N PRO A 319 4.41 4.02 4.10
CA PRO A 319 5.16 5.08 4.76
C PRO A 319 6.67 4.86 4.76
N LEU A 320 7.12 3.67 5.13
CA LEU A 320 8.55 3.32 5.18
C LEU A 320 9.29 3.58 3.86
N LEU A 321 8.64 3.32 2.72
CA LEU A 321 9.24 3.58 1.41
C LEU A 321 9.37 5.09 1.16
N ILE A 322 8.31 5.85 1.46
CA ILE A 322 8.29 7.32 1.28
C ILE A 322 9.30 8.00 2.20
N GLU A 323 9.36 7.58 3.46
CA GLU A 323 10.32 8.08 4.45
C GLU A 323 11.76 7.83 4.03
N ASN A 324 12.06 6.65 3.48
CA ASN A 324 13.38 6.32 2.96
C ASN A 324 13.76 7.19 1.75
N LEU A 325 12.82 7.43 0.83
CA LEU A 325 13.01 8.34 -0.29
C LEU A 325 13.27 9.77 0.21
N TYR A 326 12.44 10.26 1.12
CA TYR A 326 12.57 11.58 1.74
C TYR A 326 13.92 11.75 2.44
N LYS A 327 14.30 10.80 3.32
CA LYS A 327 15.59 10.83 4.04
C LYS A 327 16.76 10.90 3.05
N LYS A 328 16.75 10.07 2.02
CA LYS A 328 17.79 9.99 1.00
C LYS A 328 17.94 11.29 0.19
N ILE A 329 16.80 11.85 -0.24
CA ILE A 329 16.78 13.12 -0.98
C ILE A 329 17.34 14.24 -0.09
N ASN A 330 16.89 14.34 1.16
CA ASN A 330 17.36 15.39 2.08
C ASN A 330 18.84 15.22 2.49
N GLU A 331 19.35 14.00 2.65
CA GLU A 331 20.79 13.76 2.83
C GLU A 331 21.60 14.29 1.65
N ASN A 332 21.14 14.08 0.42
CA ASN A 332 21.83 14.60 -0.77
C ASN A 332 21.77 16.13 -0.86
N ILE A 333 20.64 16.73 -0.50
CA ILE A 333 20.49 18.21 -0.42
C ILE A 333 21.48 18.77 0.62
N LYS A 334 21.56 18.19 1.82
CA LYS A 334 22.51 18.59 2.87
C LYS A 334 23.97 18.42 2.43
N LYS A 335 24.35 17.27 1.85
CA LYS A 335 25.69 17.01 1.32
C LYS A 335 26.10 17.99 0.22
N SER A 336 25.14 18.46 -0.56
CA SER A 336 25.36 19.49 -1.60
C SER A 336 25.35 20.92 -1.04
N LYS A 337 25.18 21.11 0.27
CA LYS A 337 25.08 22.43 0.95
C LYS A 337 23.97 23.33 0.39
N LYS A 338 22.87 22.73 -0.10
CA LYS A 338 21.76 23.42 -0.78
C LYS A 338 20.49 23.51 0.08
N ASP A 339 20.54 23.08 1.34
CA ASP A 339 19.39 23.04 2.25
C ASP A 339 18.70 24.40 2.42
N LYS A 340 19.47 25.49 2.57
CA LYS A 340 18.92 26.85 2.67
C LYS A 340 18.27 27.30 1.36
N ILE A 341 18.89 26.96 0.23
CA ILE A 341 18.36 27.32 -1.11
C ILE A 341 17.03 26.59 -1.35
N VAL A 342 16.96 25.28 -1.07
CA VAL A 342 15.73 24.50 -1.23
C VAL A 342 14.61 25.06 -0.36
N LYS A 343 14.88 25.38 0.91
CA LYS A 343 13.89 26.01 1.82
C LYS A 343 13.39 27.34 1.26
N SER A 344 14.29 28.23 0.83
CA SER A 344 13.92 29.51 0.23
C SER A 344 13.07 29.31 -1.04
N MET A 345 13.46 28.37 -1.91
CA MET A 345 12.69 28.05 -3.13
C MET A 345 11.31 27.51 -2.83
N ILE A 346 11.13 26.69 -1.78
CA ILE A 346 9.81 26.24 -1.32
C ILE A 346 8.95 27.45 -0.95
N HIS A 347 9.45 28.41 -0.17
CA HIS A 347 8.69 29.60 0.18
C HIS A 347 8.29 30.43 -1.05
N VAL A 348 9.23 30.67 -1.97
CA VAL A 348 8.97 31.42 -3.20
C VAL A 348 7.94 30.72 -4.08
N THR A 349 8.10 29.43 -4.33
CA THR A 349 7.17 28.67 -5.19
C THR A 349 5.78 28.54 -4.58
N ASN A 350 5.69 28.44 -3.24
CA ASN A 350 4.40 28.44 -2.54
C ASN A 350 3.68 29.80 -2.65
N ALA A 351 4.43 30.92 -2.51
CA ALA A 351 3.87 32.25 -2.70
C ALA A 351 3.37 32.47 -4.14
N LEU A 352 4.15 32.02 -5.15
CA LEU A 352 3.76 32.09 -6.56
C LEU A 352 2.51 31.24 -6.86
N LYS A 353 2.40 30.06 -6.27
CA LYS A 353 1.19 29.22 -6.40
C LYS A 353 -0.04 29.93 -5.84
N GLY A 354 0.10 30.73 -4.77
CA GLY A 354 -0.98 31.55 -4.22
C GLY A 354 -1.55 32.57 -5.20
N VAL A 355 -0.78 32.96 -6.24
CA VAL A 355 -1.22 33.84 -7.34
C VAL A 355 -1.37 33.08 -8.67
N ASN A 356 -1.68 31.78 -8.61
CA ASN A 356 -1.90 30.85 -9.74
C ASN A 356 -0.69 30.65 -10.68
N VAL A 357 0.53 30.86 -10.19
CA VAL A 357 1.77 30.58 -10.94
C VAL A 357 2.47 29.38 -10.31
N ASP A 358 2.33 28.20 -10.89
CA ASP A 358 3.00 26.98 -10.43
C ASP A 358 4.25 26.67 -11.27
N ILE A 359 5.42 26.87 -10.67
CA ILE A 359 6.74 26.57 -11.27
C ILE A 359 7.50 25.50 -10.50
N LYS A 360 6.86 24.84 -9.50
CA LYS A 360 7.51 23.90 -8.60
C LYS A 360 8.25 22.80 -9.35
N ARG A 361 7.58 22.17 -10.32
CA ARG A 361 8.18 21.09 -11.12
C ARG A 361 9.46 21.53 -11.85
N LYS A 362 9.51 22.76 -12.34
CA LYS A 362 10.70 23.33 -13.02
C LYS A 362 11.82 23.61 -12.02
N VAL A 363 11.49 24.17 -10.85
CA VAL A 363 12.45 24.54 -9.80
C VAL A 363 13.07 23.29 -9.17
N PHE A 364 12.27 22.24 -8.92
CA PHE A 364 12.70 21.00 -8.28
C PHE A 364 12.96 19.86 -9.27
N SER A 365 13.24 20.17 -10.55
CA SER A 365 13.43 19.18 -11.63
C SER A 365 14.38 18.03 -11.28
N GLU A 366 15.50 18.34 -10.59
CA GLU A 366 16.46 17.29 -10.21
C GLU A 366 15.94 16.31 -9.15
N ILE A 367 15.00 16.74 -8.30
CA ILE A 367 14.30 15.83 -7.40
C ILE A 367 13.37 14.94 -8.22
N TYR A 368 12.64 15.53 -9.17
CA TYR A 368 11.79 14.82 -10.10
C TYR A 368 12.56 13.81 -10.95
N ASP A 369 13.75 14.17 -11.46
CA ASP A 369 14.60 13.26 -12.27
C ASP A 369 14.96 11.98 -11.52
N ASN A 370 15.15 12.06 -10.19
CA ASN A 370 15.39 10.87 -9.37
C ASN A 370 14.13 10.00 -9.16
N LEU A 371 12.96 10.59 -9.39
CA LEU A 371 11.65 9.91 -9.35
C LEU A 371 11.12 9.60 -10.76
N GLY A 372 12.00 9.61 -11.78
CA GLY A 372 11.66 9.32 -13.18
C GLY A 372 11.23 10.54 -14.00
N GLY A 373 11.19 11.73 -13.42
CA GLY A 373 10.87 12.99 -14.10
C GLY A 373 9.38 13.27 -14.25
N ASN A 374 8.50 12.27 -14.23
CA ASN A 374 7.08 12.42 -14.54
C ASN A 374 6.13 12.24 -13.35
N ILE A 375 6.65 11.89 -12.18
CA ILE A 375 5.80 11.65 -11.00
C ILE A 375 4.86 12.83 -10.71
N LYS A 376 3.59 12.53 -10.57
CA LYS A 376 2.51 13.46 -10.25
C LYS A 376 1.88 13.11 -8.91
N TYR A 377 1.61 11.80 -8.70
CA TYR A 377 0.96 11.28 -7.52
C TYR A 377 1.86 10.38 -6.70
N ILE A 378 1.88 10.57 -5.40
CA ILE A 378 2.35 9.58 -4.43
C ILE A 378 1.22 9.34 -3.44
N VAL A 379 0.73 8.10 -3.38
CA VAL A 379 -0.36 7.70 -2.49
C VAL A 379 0.21 6.85 -1.36
N SER A 380 -0.03 7.24 -0.12
CA SER A 380 0.40 6.54 1.09
C SER A 380 -0.79 5.86 1.76
N ALA A 381 -0.66 4.60 2.12
CA ALA A 381 -1.66 3.89 2.91
C ALA A 381 -1.03 2.79 3.78
N ALA A 382 -1.85 2.03 4.49
CA ALA A 382 -1.50 0.88 5.33
C ALA A 382 -0.84 1.21 6.68
N ALA A 383 -0.29 2.39 6.89
CA ALA A 383 0.24 2.85 8.18
C ALA A 383 0.27 4.39 8.24
N PRO A 384 0.35 5.00 9.43
CA PRO A 384 0.54 6.45 9.58
C PRO A 384 1.88 6.92 8.98
N ILE A 385 1.91 8.16 8.49
CA ILE A 385 3.13 8.83 8.02
C ILE A 385 3.25 10.21 8.65
N ASP A 386 4.48 10.67 8.90
CA ASP A 386 4.70 12.03 9.42
C ASP A 386 4.15 13.08 8.44
N ALA A 387 3.23 13.91 8.93
CA ALA A 387 2.61 15.00 8.18
C ALA A 387 3.65 15.94 7.53
N LYS A 388 4.84 16.11 8.13
CA LYS A 388 5.92 16.92 7.56
C LYS A 388 6.41 16.38 6.22
N ILE A 389 6.42 15.06 6.05
CA ILE A 389 6.85 14.41 4.80
C ILE A 389 5.81 14.65 3.71
N GLY A 390 4.52 14.47 4.02
CA GLY A 390 3.43 14.78 3.10
C GLY A 390 3.44 16.25 2.68
N LYS A 391 3.60 17.16 3.67
CA LYS A 391 3.72 18.59 3.41
C LYS A 391 4.93 18.92 2.52
N TRP A 392 6.08 18.30 2.77
CA TRP A 392 7.27 18.50 1.95
C TRP A 392 7.07 18.03 0.50
N LEU A 393 6.40 16.90 0.28
CA LEU A 393 6.06 16.42 -1.07
C LEU A 393 5.16 17.42 -1.81
N GLN A 394 4.14 17.96 -1.14
CA GLN A 394 3.28 19.01 -1.69
C GLN A 394 4.04 20.32 -1.95
N ASP A 395 4.99 20.67 -1.07
CA ASP A 395 5.80 21.88 -1.21
C ASP A 395 6.71 21.83 -2.44
N ILE A 396 7.17 20.65 -2.84
CA ILE A 396 7.93 20.47 -4.10
C ILE A 396 7.02 20.22 -5.32
N GLY A 397 5.69 20.15 -5.15
CA GLY A 397 4.72 20.06 -6.23
C GLY A 397 4.22 18.66 -6.56
N ILE A 398 4.48 17.66 -5.71
CA ILE A 398 3.92 16.31 -5.83
C ILE A 398 2.55 16.29 -5.12
N ILE A 399 1.54 15.74 -5.78
CA ILE A 399 0.22 15.51 -5.17
C ILE A 399 0.37 14.32 -4.22
N PHE A 400 0.36 14.60 -2.92
CA PHE A 400 0.47 13.59 -1.89
C PHE A 400 -0.89 13.27 -1.32
N LEU A 401 -1.31 12.02 -1.48
CA LEU A 401 -2.60 11.52 -1.02
C LEU A 401 -2.41 10.45 0.06
N GLN A 402 -3.34 10.40 1.00
CA GLN A 402 -3.38 9.36 2.02
C GLN A 402 -4.71 8.62 1.93
N GLY A 403 -4.64 7.28 2.07
CA GLY A 403 -5.82 6.44 2.11
C GLY A 403 -5.86 5.60 3.38
N TYR A 404 -7.07 5.29 3.83
CA TYR A 404 -7.33 4.39 4.95
C TYR A 404 -8.30 3.29 4.53
N GLY A 405 -8.02 2.13 5.05
CA GLY A 405 -8.88 0.96 4.93
C GLY A 405 -8.14 -0.33 5.28
N LEU A 406 -8.84 -1.43 5.09
CA LEU A 406 -8.42 -2.76 5.48
C LEU A 406 -8.71 -3.74 4.34
N THR A 407 -8.22 -4.97 4.44
CA THR A 407 -8.62 -6.03 3.49
C THR A 407 -10.14 -6.21 3.49
N GLU A 408 -10.76 -6.07 4.66
CA GLU A 408 -12.21 -6.13 4.89
C GLU A 408 -12.99 -5.01 4.18
N THR A 409 -12.33 -3.94 3.71
CA THR A 409 -12.94 -2.84 2.92
C THR A 409 -12.47 -2.81 1.46
N SER A 410 -11.75 -3.79 0.98
CA SER A 410 -11.41 -4.16 -0.42
C SER A 410 -10.61 -3.17 -1.29
N PRO A 411 -9.77 -2.23 -0.85
CA PRO A 411 -9.30 -1.98 0.51
C PRO A 411 -9.73 -0.63 1.09
N ILE A 412 -10.37 0.30 0.35
CA ILE A 412 -10.49 1.72 0.71
C ILE A 412 -11.82 2.04 1.41
N ALA A 413 -11.73 2.75 2.55
CA ALA A 413 -12.87 3.36 3.24
C ALA A 413 -12.78 4.89 3.29
N ALA A 414 -11.55 5.43 3.36
CA ALA A 414 -11.30 6.88 3.25
C ALA A 414 -10.10 7.17 2.35
N LEU A 415 -10.14 8.30 1.66
CA LEU A 415 -9.09 8.76 0.75
C LEU A 415 -9.03 10.29 0.74
N THR A 416 -7.83 10.85 0.71
CA THR A 416 -7.64 12.28 0.48
C THR A 416 -8.05 12.61 -0.96
N PRO A 417 -9.05 13.48 -1.19
CA PRO A 417 -9.40 13.92 -2.54
C PRO A 417 -8.26 14.75 -3.16
N GLU A 418 -8.03 14.59 -4.47
CA GLU A 418 -7.00 15.35 -5.18
C GLU A 418 -7.22 16.88 -5.08
N PHE A 419 -8.46 17.30 -5.12
CA PHE A 419 -8.87 18.71 -5.12
C PHE A 419 -9.03 19.32 -3.71
N ASP A 420 -8.95 18.50 -2.65
CA ASP A 420 -9.12 18.95 -1.27
C ASP A 420 -8.18 18.16 -0.34
N GLN A 421 -6.89 18.53 -0.37
CA GLN A 421 -5.83 17.81 0.32
C GLN A 421 -5.60 18.36 1.72
N LYS A 422 -5.74 17.53 2.74
CA LYS A 422 -5.44 17.87 4.15
C LYS A 422 -4.37 16.93 4.69
N VAL A 423 -3.14 17.40 4.71
CA VAL A 423 -1.98 16.62 5.16
C VAL A 423 -2.13 16.22 6.63
N GLY A 424 -1.79 14.96 6.93
CA GLY A 424 -1.92 14.40 8.28
C GLY A 424 -3.24 13.68 8.53
N SER A 425 -4.25 13.89 7.65
CA SER A 425 -5.49 13.10 7.68
C SER A 425 -5.36 11.87 6.77
N ALA A 426 -6.19 10.87 7.01
CA ALA A 426 -6.38 9.71 6.15
C ALA A 426 -7.40 9.99 5.02
N GLY A 427 -7.83 11.24 4.85
CA GLY A 427 -8.82 11.67 3.88
C GLY A 427 -10.24 11.67 4.42
N ARG A 428 -11.23 11.76 3.51
CA ARG A 428 -12.65 11.68 3.80
C ARG A 428 -13.20 10.31 3.42
N ALA A 429 -14.35 9.94 3.98
CA ALA A 429 -15.11 8.77 3.53
C ALA A 429 -15.26 8.81 2.01
N VAL A 430 -14.96 7.68 1.34
CA VAL A 430 -15.20 7.59 -0.10
C VAL A 430 -16.70 7.58 -0.43
N ILE A 431 -17.05 7.86 -1.68
CA ILE A 431 -18.46 8.08 -2.08
C ILE A 431 -19.43 6.93 -1.75
N CYS A 432 -18.93 5.70 -1.62
CA CYS A 432 -19.70 4.50 -1.27
C CYS A 432 -19.57 4.11 0.20
N ALA A 433 -19.00 4.97 1.07
CA ALA A 433 -18.75 4.67 2.47
C ALA A 433 -19.27 5.77 3.40
N GLU A 434 -19.69 5.33 4.59
CA GLU A 434 -19.98 6.16 5.74
C GLU A 434 -19.01 5.80 6.86
N LEU A 435 -18.51 6.82 7.57
CA LEU A 435 -17.64 6.66 8.73
C LEU A 435 -18.34 7.24 9.97
N LYS A 436 -18.20 6.54 11.09
CA LYS A 436 -18.71 6.97 12.38
C LYS A 436 -17.66 6.69 13.45
N ILE A 437 -17.56 7.56 14.44
CA ILE A 437 -16.74 7.34 15.65
C ILE A 437 -17.65 6.81 16.75
N ASP A 438 -17.35 5.62 17.23
CA ASP A 438 -18.12 4.97 18.28
C ASP A 438 -17.54 5.31 19.66
N ASN A 439 -18.41 5.59 20.62
CA ASN A 439 -18.07 5.93 22.00
C ASN A 439 -16.90 6.93 22.13
N PRO A 440 -16.99 8.13 21.51
CA PRO A 440 -15.90 9.10 21.51
C PRO A 440 -15.61 9.61 22.93
N ASN A 441 -14.32 9.73 23.26
CA ASN A 441 -13.85 10.37 24.49
C ASN A 441 -13.98 11.91 24.43
N GLU A 442 -13.49 12.63 25.44
CA GLU A 442 -13.53 14.10 25.53
C GLU A 442 -12.81 14.79 24.34
N ASN A 443 -11.88 14.12 23.70
CA ASN A 443 -11.15 14.61 22.50
C ASN A 443 -11.83 14.21 21.18
N GLY A 444 -12.98 13.54 21.23
CA GLY A 444 -13.67 13.05 20.05
C GLY A 444 -13.10 11.74 19.46
N GLU A 445 -12.14 11.11 20.16
CA GLU A 445 -11.51 9.86 19.72
C GLU A 445 -12.31 8.64 20.17
N GLY A 446 -12.57 7.73 19.27
CA GLY A 446 -13.26 6.46 19.53
C GLY A 446 -12.98 5.44 18.41
N GLU A 447 -13.63 4.28 18.49
CA GLU A 447 -13.48 3.28 17.43
C GLU A 447 -14.07 3.77 16.11
N ILE A 448 -13.34 3.54 15.02
CA ILE A 448 -13.79 3.89 13.66
C ILE A 448 -14.70 2.77 13.17
N LEU A 449 -15.99 3.08 13.01
CA LEU A 449 -16.97 2.21 12.38
C LEU A 449 -17.10 2.58 10.90
N ILE A 450 -17.24 1.54 10.07
CA ILE A 450 -17.31 1.68 8.61
C ILE A 450 -18.57 0.99 8.09
N LYS A 451 -19.38 1.72 7.33
CA LYS A 451 -20.48 1.16 6.54
C LYS A 451 -20.23 1.47 5.08
N SER A 452 -20.14 0.46 4.23
CA SER A 452 -19.72 0.66 2.84
C SER A 452 -20.13 -0.49 1.93
N GLU A 453 -20.36 -0.18 0.65
CA GLU A 453 -20.51 -1.16 -0.42
C GLU A 453 -19.20 -1.93 -0.70
N THR A 454 -18.07 -1.44 -0.19
CA THR A 454 -16.77 -2.11 -0.30
C THR A 454 -16.52 -3.15 0.78
N LEU A 455 -17.41 -3.28 1.78
CA LEU A 455 -17.27 -4.24 2.88
C LEU A 455 -17.33 -5.68 2.39
N MET A 456 -16.46 -6.51 2.95
CA MET A 456 -16.40 -7.94 2.73
C MET A 456 -17.75 -8.64 2.96
N LEU A 457 -17.93 -9.81 2.36
CA LEU A 457 -19.06 -10.69 2.65
C LEU A 457 -18.99 -11.33 4.04
N GLY A 458 -17.80 -11.38 4.62
CA GLY A 458 -17.50 -11.96 5.92
C GLY A 458 -16.19 -12.75 5.91
N TYR A 459 -15.90 -13.41 7.05
CA TYR A 459 -14.74 -14.29 7.18
C TYR A 459 -15.09 -15.72 6.75
N TYR A 460 -14.30 -16.27 5.85
CA TYR A 460 -14.44 -17.59 5.28
C TYR A 460 -14.43 -18.67 6.38
N GLU A 461 -15.48 -19.50 6.40
CA GLU A 461 -15.71 -20.56 7.39
C GLU A 461 -15.62 -20.07 8.85
N ASN A 462 -15.95 -18.79 9.12
CA ASN A 462 -15.91 -18.22 10.46
C ASN A 462 -17.02 -17.19 10.69
N GLU A 463 -18.27 -17.66 10.73
CA GLU A 463 -19.45 -16.80 10.95
C GLU A 463 -19.38 -16.07 12.30
N LYS A 464 -18.85 -16.73 13.34
CA LYS A 464 -18.71 -16.09 14.65
C LYS A 464 -17.82 -14.84 14.56
N ALA A 465 -16.63 -14.98 13.98
CA ALA A 465 -15.73 -13.84 13.81
C ALA A 465 -16.32 -12.74 12.91
N THR A 466 -17.21 -13.09 11.98
CA THR A 466 -17.94 -12.13 11.15
C THR A 466 -18.95 -11.34 11.99
N LYS A 467 -19.77 -12.03 12.79
CA LYS A 467 -20.74 -11.41 13.70
C LYS A 467 -20.08 -10.55 14.79
N ASP A 468 -18.87 -10.93 15.22
CA ASP A 468 -18.11 -10.18 16.24
C ASP A 468 -17.62 -8.82 15.70
N VAL A 469 -17.59 -8.59 14.38
CA VAL A 469 -17.06 -7.36 13.76
C VAL A 469 -18.04 -6.63 12.84
N ILE A 470 -19.18 -7.24 12.49
CA ILE A 470 -20.24 -6.59 11.69
C ILE A 470 -21.53 -6.63 12.46
N GLU A 471 -22.01 -5.45 12.89
CA GLU A 471 -23.25 -5.26 13.62
C GLU A 471 -24.08 -4.19 12.92
N ASP A 472 -25.35 -4.49 12.59
CA ASP A 472 -26.30 -3.58 11.91
C ASP A 472 -25.73 -2.91 10.62
N GLY A 473 -24.87 -3.64 9.90
CA GLY A 473 -24.21 -3.17 8.68
C GLY A 473 -22.99 -2.26 8.91
N TRP A 474 -22.62 -2.03 10.18
CA TRP A 474 -21.39 -1.35 10.56
C TRP A 474 -20.28 -2.34 10.87
N PHE A 475 -19.13 -2.10 10.28
CA PHE A 475 -17.92 -2.88 10.52
C PHE A 475 -17.07 -2.20 11.60
N HIS A 476 -16.78 -2.93 12.67
CA HIS A 476 -15.87 -2.56 13.74
C HIS A 476 -14.43 -2.76 13.30
N SER A 477 -13.76 -1.67 12.96
CA SER A 477 -12.42 -1.73 12.36
C SER A 477 -11.32 -2.13 13.36
N GLY A 478 -11.55 -1.92 14.64
CA GLY A 478 -10.54 -2.02 15.68
C GLY A 478 -9.48 -0.92 15.61
N ASP A 479 -9.62 0.05 14.71
CA ASP A 479 -8.80 1.26 14.66
C ASP A 479 -9.48 2.39 15.43
N VAL A 480 -8.71 3.26 16.06
CA VAL A 480 -9.20 4.40 16.84
C VAL A 480 -8.81 5.69 16.16
N GLY A 481 -9.71 6.66 16.16
CA GLY A 481 -9.49 7.94 15.54
C GLY A 481 -10.61 8.94 15.78
N TYR A 482 -10.58 10.05 15.06
CA TYR A 482 -11.62 11.09 15.11
C TYR A 482 -11.87 11.67 13.73
N LEU A 483 -13.03 12.29 13.57
CA LEU A 483 -13.38 13.10 12.39
C LEU A 483 -13.34 14.57 12.80
N ASP A 484 -12.71 15.40 11.96
CA ASP A 484 -12.79 16.84 12.14
C ASP A 484 -14.12 17.42 11.59
N GLU A 485 -14.35 18.73 11.81
CA GLU A 485 -15.56 19.45 11.40
C GLU A 485 -15.80 19.39 9.87
N GLU A 486 -14.74 19.17 9.09
CA GLU A 486 -14.81 19.05 7.63
C GLU A 486 -14.98 17.59 7.16
N GLY A 487 -15.04 16.62 8.10
CA GLY A 487 -15.20 15.21 7.83
C GLY A 487 -13.93 14.49 7.40
N PHE A 488 -12.74 15.05 7.67
CA PHE A 488 -11.47 14.34 7.50
C PHE A 488 -11.20 13.41 8.67
N LEU A 489 -10.78 12.18 8.35
CA LEU A 489 -10.44 11.15 9.31
C LEU A 489 -8.99 11.29 9.77
N TYR A 490 -8.78 11.24 11.08
CA TYR A 490 -7.47 11.12 11.71
C TYR A 490 -7.40 9.83 12.52
N ILE A 491 -6.36 9.03 12.29
CA ILE A 491 -6.16 7.75 12.98
C ILE A 491 -5.13 7.96 14.08
N THR A 492 -5.49 7.64 15.32
CA THR A 492 -4.64 7.79 16.50
C THR A 492 -3.98 6.47 16.91
N GLY A 493 -4.61 5.31 16.65
CA GLY A 493 -4.01 4.01 16.94
C GLY A 493 -4.96 2.83 16.74
N ARG A 494 -4.64 1.72 17.42
CA ARG A 494 -5.48 0.52 17.44
C ARG A 494 -6.01 0.21 18.82
N SER A 495 -7.28 -0.15 18.93
CA SER A 495 -7.93 -0.49 20.20
C SER A 495 -7.21 -1.60 20.97
N LYS A 496 -6.68 -2.61 20.25
CA LYS A 496 -5.92 -3.73 20.83
C LYS A 496 -4.51 -3.38 21.32
N ASN A 497 -3.96 -2.24 20.89
CA ASN A 497 -2.62 -1.79 21.27
C ASN A 497 -2.66 -0.73 22.37
N VAL A 498 -3.85 -0.24 22.70
CA VAL A 498 -4.04 0.79 23.72
C VAL A 498 -3.43 0.37 25.05
N ILE A 499 -2.62 1.26 25.63
CA ILE A 499 -2.12 1.13 26.98
C ILE A 499 -3.05 1.94 27.87
N VAL A 500 -3.84 1.23 28.69
CA VAL A 500 -4.78 1.87 29.62
C VAL A 500 -4.07 2.15 30.92
N THR A 501 -3.99 3.44 31.28
CA THR A 501 -3.44 3.85 32.59
C THR A 501 -4.48 3.60 33.71
N GLN A 502 -4.05 3.56 34.97
CA GLN A 502 -4.97 3.41 36.11
C GLN A 502 -6.01 4.54 36.20
N ASN A 503 -5.67 5.73 35.72
CA ASN A 503 -6.60 6.86 35.67
C ASN A 503 -7.60 6.76 34.49
N GLY A 504 -7.66 5.59 33.78
CA GLY A 504 -8.58 5.36 32.69
C GLY A 504 -8.19 6.07 31.38
N LYS A 505 -7.00 6.69 31.30
CA LYS A 505 -6.55 7.32 30.06
C LYS A 505 -6.02 6.29 29.07
N ASN A 506 -6.44 6.40 27.83
CA ASN A 506 -5.96 5.60 26.71
C ASN A 506 -4.70 6.25 26.12
N ILE A 507 -3.62 5.49 26.05
CA ILE A 507 -2.36 5.89 25.39
C ILE A 507 -2.17 5.01 24.17
N TYR A 508 -2.01 5.66 23.01
CA TYR A 508 -1.81 4.99 21.73
C TYR A 508 -0.31 4.91 21.42
N PRO A 509 0.30 3.72 21.44
CA PRO A 509 1.73 3.55 21.19
C PRO A 509 2.19 4.13 19.85
N GLU A 510 1.35 4.05 18.84
CA GLU A 510 1.64 4.49 17.48
C GLU A 510 1.92 6.01 17.40
N GLU A 511 1.25 6.80 18.21
CA GLU A 511 1.47 8.25 18.30
C GLU A 511 2.89 8.56 18.81
N ILE A 512 3.34 7.82 19.82
CA ILE A 512 4.68 8.00 20.41
C ILE A 512 5.74 7.46 19.44
N GLU A 513 5.49 6.32 18.80
CA GLU A 513 6.40 5.71 17.82
C GLU A 513 6.63 6.62 16.61
N LEU A 514 5.60 7.34 16.16
CA LEU A 514 5.73 8.32 15.08
C LEU A 514 6.72 9.44 15.44
N LEU A 515 6.73 9.91 16.69
CA LEU A 515 7.68 10.90 17.16
C LEU A 515 9.10 10.35 17.25
N LEU A 516 9.25 9.11 17.74
CA LEU A 516 10.54 8.42 17.86
C LEU A 516 11.15 8.08 16.49
N GLY A 517 10.34 7.73 15.50
CA GLY A 517 10.77 7.42 14.13
C GLY A 517 11.46 8.57 13.40
N ASN A 518 11.27 9.81 13.90
CA ASN A 518 11.95 11.01 13.38
C ASN A 518 13.38 11.18 13.89
N ILE A 519 13.83 10.35 14.84
CA ILE A 519 15.18 10.42 15.42
C ILE A 519 16.15 9.65 14.54
N GLU A 520 17.20 10.32 14.04
CA GLU A 520 18.18 9.70 13.10
C GLU A 520 18.94 8.53 13.75
N GLU A 521 19.14 8.57 15.06
CA GLU A 521 19.83 7.55 15.88
C GLU A 521 18.95 6.31 16.13
N ILE A 522 17.64 6.35 15.84
CA ILE A 522 16.71 5.23 15.98
C ILE A 522 16.45 4.62 14.62
N LYS A 523 16.69 3.32 14.48
CA LYS A 523 16.37 2.55 13.27
C LYS A 523 14.91 2.12 13.28
N GLU A 524 14.47 1.56 14.40
CA GLU A 524 13.11 1.08 14.62
C GLU A 524 12.78 1.14 16.10
N CYS A 525 11.51 1.28 16.43
CA CYS A 525 11.05 1.27 17.82
C CYS A 525 9.66 0.63 17.95
N MET A 526 9.36 0.17 19.15
CA MET A 526 8.05 -0.34 19.56
C MET A 526 7.75 0.13 20.98
N VAL A 527 6.68 0.89 21.14
CA VAL A 527 6.19 1.36 22.43
C VAL A 527 5.16 0.39 22.98
N TYR A 528 5.22 0.10 24.28
CA TYR A 528 4.31 -0.84 24.95
C TYR A 528 4.21 -0.53 26.45
N GLY A 529 3.14 -1.01 27.07
CA GLY A 529 2.98 -0.97 28.53
C GLY A 529 3.76 -2.12 29.17
N LYS A 530 4.60 -1.82 30.16
CA LYS A 530 5.38 -2.80 30.93
C LYS A 530 4.93 -2.81 32.39
N GLU A 531 4.64 -4.01 32.92
CA GLU A 531 4.48 -4.22 34.35
C GLU A 531 5.84 -4.14 35.05
N VAL A 532 5.94 -3.42 36.14
CA VAL A 532 7.15 -3.34 36.96
C VAL A 532 6.80 -3.69 38.39
N GLU A 533 7.56 -4.61 38.98
CA GLU A 533 7.37 -5.06 40.34
C GLU A 533 7.50 -3.87 41.33
N GLY A 534 6.47 -3.65 42.13
CA GLY A 534 6.38 -2.50 43.06
C GLY A 534 5.71 -1.24 42.53
N GLU A 535 5.47 -1.16 41.20
CA GLU A 535 4.65 -0.12 40.59
C GLU A 535 3.20 -0.62 40.47
N LYS A 536 2.23 0.23 40.80
CA LYS A 536 0.80 -0.10 40.65
C LYS A 536 0.31 0.08 39.20
N GLU A 537 1.10 0.70 38.33
CA GLU A 537 0.74 1.11 36.99
C GLU A 537 1.65 0.47 35.92
N LEU A 538 1.07 0.21 34.73
CA LEU A 538 1.86 -0.03 33.55
C LEU A 538 2.71 1.20 33.25
N ILE A 539 4.03 1.04 33.15
CA ILE A 539 4.90 2.11 32.69
C ILE A 539 5.02 2.07 31.17
N ILE A 540 5.04 3.26 30.56
CA ILE A 540 5.29 3.38 29.13
C ILE A 540 6.75 3.05 28.87
N SER A 541 6.97 1.96 28.14
CA SER A 541 8.28 1.44 27.79
C SER A 541 8.49 1.44 26.29
N VAL A 542 9.74 1.56 25.86
CA VAL A 542 10.09 1.47 24.44
C VAL A 542 11.22 0.48 24.21
N LYS A 543 11.06 -0.40 23.22
CA LYS A 543 12.16 -1.19 22.62
C LYS A 543 12.67 -0.44 21.42
N VAL A 544 14.00 -0.26 21.35
CA VAL A 544 14.65 0.47 20.25
C VAL A 544 15.74 -0.37 19.62
N ILE A 545 15.73 -0.44 18.29
CA ILE A 545 16.87 -0.89 17.49
C ILE A 545 17.66 0.37 17.10
N PRO A 546 18.90 0.56 17.59
CA PRO A 546 19.71 1.72 17.28
C PRO A 546 20.12 1.75 15.79
N ASN A 547 20.22 2.94 15.24
CA ASN A 547 20.86 3.18 13.95
C ASN A 547 22.36 3.37 14.15
N LEU A 548 23.09 2.27 14.24
CA LEU A 548 24.53 2.29 14.57
C LEU A 548 25.35 3.11 13.57
N ASP A 549 24.99 3.08 12.28
CA ASP A 549 25.70 3.85 11.25
C ASP A 549 25.58 5.37 11.56
N LYS A 550 24.40 5.85 11.92
CA LYS A 550 24.17 7.26 12.26
C LYS A 550 24.79 7.67 13.60
N ILE A 551 24.71 6.78 14.56
CA ILE A 551 25.33 7.01 15.88
C ILE A 551 26.85 7.11 15.71
N GLN A 552 27.49 6.21 14.96
CA GLN A 552 28.94 6.24 14.71
C GLN A 552 29.38 7.46 13.87
N GLU A 553 28.57 7.85 12.88
CA GLU A 553 28.82 9.07 12.08
C GLU A 553 28.88 10.33 12.97
N LYS A 554 28.03 10.40 14.00
CA LYS A 554 27.83 11.60 14.81
C LYS A 554 28.65 11.64 16.10
N TYR A 555 28.86 10.48 16.73
CA TYR A 555 29.48 10.38 18.06
C TYR A 555 30.80 9.59 18.07
N GLY A 556 31.27 9.11 16.92
CA GLY A 556 32.53 8.34 16.79
C GLY A 556 32.31 6.82 16.81
N LYS A 557 33.39 6.06 16.55
CA LYS A 557 33.31 4.60 16.41
C LYS A 557 33.46 3.81 17.71
N ASP A 558 34.09 4.39 18.73
CA ASP A 558 34.36 3.71 20.01
C ASP A 558 33.20 3.87 21.00
N LEU A 559 32.09 3.18 20.67
CA LEU A 559 30.88 3.22 21.47
C LEU A 559 30.58 1.83 22.03
N ASN A 560 30.50 1.72 23.34
CA ASN A 560 29.98 0.54 24.03
C ASN A 560 28.46 0.62 24.19
N ASP A 561 27.84 -0.49 24.61
CA ASP A 561 26.38 -0.59 24.77
C ASP A 561 25.82 0.50 25.71
N GLU A 562 26.54 0.85 26.78
CA GLU A 562 26.13 1.89 27.74
C GLU A 562 26.10 3.29 27.09
N LYS A 563 27.11 3.63 26.30
CA LYS A 563 27.12 4.92 25.57
C LYS A 563 25.98 5.00 24.55
N ILE A 564 25.72 3.89 23.83
CA ILE A 564 24.58 3.82 22.88
C ILE A 564 23.26 3.99 23.62
N TYR A 565 23.08 3.31 24.75
CA TYR A 565 21.89 3.47 25.60
C TYR A 565 21.71 4.93 26.03
N ASN A 566 22.75 5.58 26.54
CA ASN A 566 22.70 6.96 26.98
C ASN A 566 22.36 7.93 25.85
N ILE A 567 22.94 7.75 24.65
CA ILE A 567 22.61 8.55 23.47
C ILE A 567 21.12 8.44 23.13
N ILE A 568 20.60 7.23 23.05
CA ILE A 568 19.18 6.99 22.72
C ILE A 568 18.28 7.55 23.83
N TRP A 569 18.65 7.36 25.10
CA TRP A 569 17.87 7.83 26.23
C TRP A 569 17.77 9.36 26.26
N GLU A 570 18.84 10.08 25.98
CA GLU A 570 18.80 11.55 25.86
C GLU A 570 17.85 12.00 24.73
N LYS A 571 17.81 11.28 23.61
CA LYS A 571 16.86 11.56 22.52
C LYS A 571 15.41 11.30 22.95
N ILE A 572 15.16 10.24 23.69
CA ILE A 572 13.84 9.94 24.25
C ILE A 572 13.40 11.05 25.22
N LYS A 573 14.30 11.56 26.07
CA LYS A 573 14.01 12.71 26.95
C LYS A 573 13.59 13.96 26.16
N GLU A 574 14.20 14.19 24.99
CA GLU A 574 13.80 15.29 24.10
C GLU A 574 12.36 15.10 23.57
N VAL A 575 11.96 13.86 23.27
CA VAL A 575 10.58 13.52 22.87
C VAL A 575 9.63 13.66 24.07
N ASN A 576 10.00 13.18 25.26
CA ASN A 576 9.19 13.29 26.47
C ASN A 576 8.81 14.73 26.80
N LYS A 577 9.66 15.72 26.47
CA LYS A 577 9.32 17.15 26.64
C LYS A 577 8.15 17.62 25.80
N LYS A 578 7.81 16.87 24.75
CA LYS A 578 6.69 17.16 23.83
C LYS A 578 5.43 16.35 24.16
N LEU A 579 5.56 15.38 25.05
CA LEU A 579 4.48 14.52 25.50
C LEU A 579 3.90 15.01 26.83
N THR A 580 2.64 14.68 27.08
CA THR A 580 2.04 14.85 28.39
C THR A 580 2.66 13.86 29.37
N SER A 581 2.60 14.15 30.69
CA SER A 581 3.25 13.35 31.72
C SER A 581 2.81 11.88 31.74
N ASP A 582 1.55 11.62 31.37
CA ASP A 582 0.96 10.28 31.26
C ASP A 582 1.48 9.48 30.08
N LYS A 583 1.87 10.16 28.98
CA LYS A 583 2.47 9.56 27.78
C LYS A 583 4.00 9.44 27.84
N ALA A 584 4.65 9.96 28.89
CA ALA A 584 6.10 9.98 28.99
C ALA A 584 6.69 8.57 29.06
N ILE A 585 7.68 8.30 28.22
CA ILE A 585 8.43 7.03 28.21
C ILE A 585 9.30 6.98 29.46
N LYS A 586 9.13 5.93 30.27
CA LYS A 586 9.85 5.74 31.53
C LYS A 586 10.92 4.66 31.48
N ASN A 587 10.89 3.79 30.46
CA ASN A 587 11.84 2.69 30.32
C ASN A 587 12.29 2.51 28.87
N LEU A 588 13.58 2.21 28.67
CA LEU A 588 14.20 1.94 27.37
C LEU A 588 14.83 0.54 27.38
N GLU A 589 14.53 -0.24 26.38
CA GLU A 589 15.19 -1.51 26.07
C GLU A 589 15.88 -1.42 24.71
N ILE A 590 17.19 -1.64 24.68
CA ILE A 590 17.95 -1.73 23.42
C ILE A 590 17.85 -3.15 22.88
N LYS A 591 17.35 -3.27 21.67
CA LYS A 591 17.26 -4.55 20.94
C LYS A 591 18.34 -4.62 19.87
N LYS A 592 19.08 -5.72 19.83
CA LYS A 592 20.16 -5.95 18.85
C LYS A 592 19.65 -6.60 17.57
N ASP A 593 18.65 -7.48 17.71
CA ASP A 593 18.05 -8.21 16.59
C ASP A 593 16.87 -7.44 15.99
N GLU A 594 16.53 -7.76 14.75
CA GLU A 594 15.35 -7.16 14.09
C GLU A 594 14.06 -7.59 14.79
N PHE A 595 13.04 -6.71 14.76
CA PHE A 595 11.71 -7.06 15.22
C PHE A 595 11.12 -8.14 14.32
N GLU A 596 10.33 -9.03 14.91
CA GLU A 596 9.50 -9.95 14.14
C GLU A 596 8.37 -9.17 13.48
N LYS A 597 8.26 -9.30 12.16
CA LYS A 597 7.33 -8.50 11.36
C LYS A 597 6.37 -9.37 10.56
N THR A 598 5.24 -8.77 10.22
CA THR A 598 4.36 -9.28 9.18
C THR A 598 5.00 -9.03 7.81
N THR A 599 4.45 -9.64 6.78
CA THR A 599 4.86 -9.43 5.38
C THR A 599 4.61 -8.00 4.88
N THR A 600 3.69 -7.28 5.53
CA THR A 600 3.49 -5.83 5.34
C THR A 600 4.46 -4.96 6.16
N MET A 601 5.51 -5.56 6.72
CA MET A 601 6.55 -4.89 7.52
C MET A 601 6.05 -4.27 8.85
N LYS A 602 4.87 -4.66 9.34
CA LYS A 602 4.35 -4.28 10.66
C LYS A 602 4.95 -5.16 11.76
N ILE A 603 5.36 -4.57 12.88
CA ILE A 603 5.90 -5.31 14.03
C ILE A 603 4.80 -6.18 14.64
N LYS A 604 5.10 -7.47 14.87
CA LYS A 604 4.24 -8.40 15.60
C LYS A 604 4.36 -8.15 17.09
N ARG A 605 3.64 -7.14 17.61
CA ARG A 605 3.73 -6.65 18.99
C ARG A 605 3.60 -7.78 20.02
N TYR A 606 2.62 -8.67 19.86
CA TYR A 606 2.39 -9.78 20.79
C TYR A 606 3.63 -10.69 20.93
N ALA A 607 4.27 -11.05 19.81
CA ALA A 607 5.48 -11.87 19.83
C ALA A 607 6.65 -11.17 20.51
N GLU A 608 6.76 -9.85 20.33
CA GLU A 608 7.84 -9.06 20.91
C GLU A 608 7.63 -8.74 22.41
N ILE A 609 6.39 -8.61 22.88
CA ILE A 609 6.06 -8.39 24.29
C ILE A 609 6.32 -9.69 25.08
N ASN A 610 5.88 -10.85 24.58
CA ASN A 610 6.04 -12.13 25.26
C ASN A 610 7.51 -12.55 25.42
N LYS A 611 8.41 -12.16 24.51
CA LYS A 611 9.86 -12.40 24.63
C LYS A 611 10.51 -11.63 25.79
N SER A 612 9.82 -10.63 26.37
CA SER A 612 10.34 -9.84 27.50
C SER A 612 9.93 -10.38 28.84
N ASN A 613 8.89 -11.23 28.89
CA ASN A 613 8.34 -11.78 30.14
C ASN A 613 8.84 -13.22 30.40
N GLY A 614 9.77 -13.73 29.61
CA GLY A 614 10.49 -14.99 29.78
C GLY A 614 11.99 -14.74 29.79
#